data_3f17b67b9364f9dad75eedb5a3135691
#
_entry.id   3f17b67b9364f9dad75eedb5a3135691
#
_cell.length_a   1.000
_cell.length_b   1.000
_cell.length_c   1.000
_cell.angle_alpha   90.00
_cell.angle_beta   90.00
_cell.angle_gamma   90.00
#
_symmetry.space_group_name_H-M   'P 1'
#
loop_
_entity.id
_entity.type
_entity.pdbx_description
1 polymer ?
#
loop_
_entity_poly.entity_id
_entity_poly.type
_entity_poly.pdbx_seq_one_letter_code
_entity_poly.pdbx_strand_id
1 'polypeptide(L)'
;MSTTAIHLDRLLEPFAGCLSPDVAAKVADLRADDTMQDRIDYLAERSNEGLLTAEEREEYAGYLHAIDVIAVLQAKARSLLRRS
;
A
#
# COMPACT_ATOMS: atom_id res chain seq x y z
N MET A 1 -10.55 -0.79 9.83
CA MET A 1 -9.26 -0.18 9.51
C MET A 1 -8.31 -0.36 10.69
N SER A 2 -7.05 -0.73 10.44
CA SER A 2 -6.07 -0.92 11.52
C SER A 2 -5.65 0.42 12.12
N THR A 3 -5.16 0.39 13.38
CA THR A 3 -4.62 1.58 14.04
C THR A 3 -3.47 2.18 13.22
N THR A 4 -2.63 1.33 12.62
CA THR A 4 -1.54 1.76 11.76
C THR A 4 -2.05 2.59 10.58
N ALA A 5 -3.12 2.15 9.93
CA ALA A 5 -3.70 2.86 8.79
C ALA A 5 -4.24 4.24 9.20
N ILE A 6 -4.82 4.35 10.40
CA ILE A 6 -5.32 5.63 10.91
C ILE A 6 -4.16 6.61 11.12
N HIS A 7 -3.06 6.15 11.70
CA HIS A 7 -1.87 7.00 11.90
C HIS A 7 -1.23 7.39 10.59
N LEU A 8 -1.13 6.46 9.63
CA LEU A 8 -0.61 6.75 8.30
C LEU A 8 -1.46 7.80 7.59
N ASP A 9 -2.78 7.69 7.72
CA ASP A 9 -3.69 8.66 7.11
C ASP A 9 -3.40 10.07 7.60
N ARG A 10 -3.21 10.23 8.90
CA ARG A 10 -2.92 11.55 9.50
C ARG A 10 -1.56 12.08 9.09
N LEU A 11 -0.54 11.20 9.10
CA LEU A 11 0.83 11.58 8.71
C LEU A 11 0.92 11.98 7.25
N LEU A 12 0.15 11.33 6.40
CA LEU A 12 0.17 11.55 4.96
C LEU A 12 -0.79 12.66 4.49
N GLU A 13 -1.57 13.23 5.41
CA GLU A 13 -2.54 14.28 5.07
C GLU A 13 -1.90 15.46 4.31
N PRO A 14 -0.71 15.97 4.73
CA PRO A 14 -0.10 17.09 3.99
C PRO A 14 0.23 16.75 2.54
N PHE A 15 0.47 15.48 2.21
CA PHE A 15 0.77 15.07 0.84
C PHE A 15 -0.44 15.21 -0.07
N ALA A 16 -1.65 15.10 0.47
CA ALA A 16 -2.86 15.24 -0.32
C ALA A 16 -2.94 16.61 -0.99
N GLY A 17 -2.47 17.66 -0.31
CA GLY A 17 -2.44 19.01 -0.86
C GLY A 17 -1.44 19.20 -1.99
N CYS A 18 -0.50 18.26 -2.17
CA CYS A 18 0.51 18.32 -3.21
C CYS A 18 0.07 17.63 -4.50
N LEU A 19 -1.07 16.93 -4.49
CA LEU A 19 -1.51 16.13 -5.64
C LEU A 19 -2.40 16.96 -6.57
N SER A 20 -1.97 17.11 -7.82
CA SER A 20 -2.85 17.61 -8.87
C SER A 20 -3.82 16.49 -9.28
N PRO A 21 -4.95 16.81 -9.95
CA PRO A 21 -5.85 15.76 -10.43
C PRO A 21 -5.18 14.70 -11.29
N ASP A 22 -4.25 15.11 -12.16
CA ASP A 22 -3.51 14.17 -13.01
C ASP A 22 -2.65 13.22 -12.19
N VAL A 23 -1.93 13.75 -11.20
CA VAL A 23 -1.08 12.95 -10.34
C VAL A 23 -1.94 12.05 -9.45
N ALA A 24 -3.05 12.57 -8.92
CA ALA A 24 -3.97 11.79 -8.11
C ALA A 24 -4.52 10.59 -8.88
N ALA A 25 -4.85 10.76 -10.17
CA ALA A 25 -5.32 9.66 -11.01
C ALA A 25 -4.24 8.59 -11.17
N LYS A 26 -3.00 8.99 -11.38
CA LYS A 26 -1.89 8.05 -11.50
C LYS A 26 -1.66 7.29 -10.20
N VAL A 27 -1.71 7.97 -9.06
CA VAL A 27 -1.55 7.32 -7.75
C VAL A 27 -2.68 6.32 -7.52
N ALA A 28 -3.92 6.69 -7.82
CA ALA A 28 -5.07 5.82 -7.63
C ALA A 28 -4.98 4.53 -8.46
N ASP A 29 -4.30 4.59 -9.61
CA ASP A 29 -4.18 3.47 -10.54
C ASP A 29 -2.92 2.62 -10.33
N LEU A 30 -2.05 2.99 -9.40
CA LEU A 30 -0.83 2.22 -9.16
C LEU A 30 -1.14 0.77 -8.78
N ARG A 31 -0.38 -0.14 -9.39
CA ARG A 31 -0.45 -1.58 -9.13
C ARG A 31 0.95 -2.14 -9.02
N ALA A 32 1.11 -3.19 -8.20
CA ALA A 32 2.34 -3.97 -8.25
C ALA A 32 2.45 -4.64 -9.62
N ASP A 33 3.67 -4.74 -10.17
CA ASP A 33 3.85 -5.50 -11.39
C ASP A 33 3.63 -7.00 -11.12
N ASP A 34 3.51 -7.80 -12.18
CA ASP A 34 3.17 -9.22 -12.05
C ASP A 34 4.22 -9.99 -11.25
N THR A 35 5.51 -9.69 -11.44
CA THR A 35 6.59 -10.35 -10.72
C THR A 35 6.49 -10.07 -9.22
N MET A 36 6.25 -8.81 -8.86
CA MET A 36 6.09 -8.42 -7.47
C MET A 36 4.84 -9.04 -6.86
N GLN A 37 3.74 -9.05 -7.59
CA GLN A 37 2.49 -9.64 -7.11
C GLN A 37 2.65 -11.14 -6.87
N ASP A 38 3.33 -11.85 -7.79
CA ASP A 38 3.61 -13.28 -7.63
C ASP A 38 4.45 -13.55 -6.38
N ARG A 39 5.44 -12.70 -6.11
CA ARG A 39 6.27 -12.84 -4.92
C ARG A 39 5.47 -12.63 -3.65
N ILE A 40 4.61 -11.62 -3.61
CA ILE A 40 3.74 -11.35 -2.47
C ILE A 40 2.81 -12.53 -2.23
N ASP A 41 2.19 -13.05 -3.29
CA ASP A 41 1.28 -14.19 -3.19
C ASP A 41 1.99 -15.45 -2.67
N TYR A 42 3.21 -15.70 -3.14
CA TYR A 42 4.04 -16.81 -2.67
C TYR A 42 4.31 -16.69 -1.17
N LEU A 43 4.72 -15.50 -0.72
CA LEU A 43 5.02 -15.27 0.70
C LEU A 43 3.76 -15.38 1.56
N ALA A 44 2.63 -14.88 1.07
CA ALA A 44 1.36 -14.97 1.77
C ALA A 44 0.94 -16.42 2.00
N GLU A 45 1.08 -17.26 0.97
CA GLU A 45 0.75 -18.68 1.06
C GLU A 45 1.65 -19.39 2.07
N ARG A 46 2.97 -19.14 2.01
CA ARG A 46 3.91 -19.73 2.96
C ARG A 46 3.67 -19.23 4.38
N SER A 47 3.26 -17.98 4.53
CA SER A 47 2.89 -17.43 5.85
C SER A 47 1.70 -18.17 6.44
N ASN A 48 0.69 -18.46 5.61
CA ASN A 48 -0.49 -19.20 6.06
C ASN A 48 -0.14 -20.63 6.49
N GLU A 49 0.89 -21.22 5.90
CA GLU A 49 1.35 -22.56 6.23
C GLU A 49 2.37 -22.57 7.38
N GLY A 50 2.80 -21.40 7.84
CA GLY A 50 3.81 -21.29 8.90
C GLY A 50 5.23 -21.66 8.43
N LEU A 51 5.51 -21.52 7.13
CA LEU A 51 6.76 -22.00 6.51
C LEU A 51 7.75 -20.90 6.13
N LEU A 52 7.50 -19.63 6.52
CA LEU A 52 8.40 -18.54 6.18
C LEU A 52 9.74 -18.70 6.91
N THR A 53 10.84 -18.51 6.16
CA THR A 53 12.16 -18.34 6.78
C THR A 53 12.21 -16.99 7.48
N ALA A 54 13.23 -16.76 8.31
CA ALA A 54 13.41 -15.47 8.98
C ALA A 54 13.54 -14.33 7.97
N GLU A 55 14.32 -14.56 6.90
CA GLU A 55 14.50 -13.56 5.84
C GLU A 55 13.20 -13.27 5.09
N GLU A 56 12.45 -14.33 4.76
CA GLU A 56 11.17 -14.19 4.09
C GLU A 56 10.15 -13.47 4.97
N ARG A 57 10.21 -13.68 6.27
CA ARG A 57 9.32 -13.00 7.21
C ARG A 57 9.57 -11.50 7.23
N GLU A 58 10.84 -11.08 7.20
CA GLU A 58 11.20 -9.67 7.11
C GLU A 58 10.76 -9.07 5.78
N GLU A 59 10.98 -9.79 4.69
CA GLU A 59 10.57 -9.36 3.36
C GLU A 59 9.06 -9.16 3.28
N TYR A 60 8.31 -10.13 3.77
CA TYR A 60 6.85 -10.08 3.76
C TYR A 60 6.32 -8.93 4.61
N ALA A 61 6.89 -8.74 5.80
CA ALA A 61 6.51 -7.62 6.66
C ALA A 61 6.74 -6.27 5.97
N GLY A 62 7.86 -6.13 5.26
CA GLY A 62 8.15 -4.93 4.48
C GLY A 62 7.11 -4.67 3.38
N TYR A 63 6.71 -5.71 2.66
CA TYR A 63 5.69 -5.57 1.63
C TYR A 63 4.34 -5.19 2.23
N LEU A 64 3.97 -5.77 3.37
CA LEU A 64 2.70 -5.42 4.04
C LEU A 64 2.68 -3.97 4.48
N HIS A 65 3.80 -3.45 5.00
CA HIS A 65 3.91 -2.03 5.35
C HIS A 65 3.78 -1.14 4.10
N ALA A 66 4.45 -1.51 3.02
CA ALA A 66 4.38 -0.75 1.77
C ALA A 66 2.96 -0.74 1.21
N ILE A 67 2.27 -1.89 1.27
CA ILE A 67 0.88 -2.00 0.82
C ILE A 67 -0.02 -1.07 1.64
N ASP A 68 0.18 -1.01 2.96
CA ASP A 68 -0.61 -0.12 3.81
C ASP A 68 -0.41 1.35 3.44
N VAL A 69 0.84 1.76 3.21
CA VAL A 69 1.15 3.14 2.81
C VAL A 69 0.51 3.47 1.46
N ILE A 70 0.67 2.57 0.49
CA ILE A 70 0.10 2.75 -0.84
C ILE A 70 -1.43 2.82 -0.77
N ALA A 71 -2.05 1.96 0.03
CA ALA A 71 -3.51 1.94 0.18
C ALA A 71 -4.04 3.27 0.73
N VAL A 72 -3.35 3.85 1.72
CA VAL A 72 -3.73 5.15 2.28
C VAL A 72 -3.57 6.25 1.25
N LEU A 73 -2.45 6.25 0.51
CA LEU A 73 -2.22 7.24 -0.55
C LEU A 73 -3.26 7.14 -1.66
N GLN A 74 -3.62 5.92 -2.05
CA GLN A 74 -4.64 5.70 -3.08
C GLN A 74 -6.02 6.16 -2.61
N ALA A 75 -6.36 5.93 -1.35
CA ALA A 75 -7.62 6.40 -0.78
C ALA A 75 -7.69 7.93 -0.79
N LYS A 76 -6.58 8.61 -0.44
CA LYS A 76 -6.51 10.07 -0.50
C LYS A 76 -6.63 10.59 -1.93
N ALA A 77 -5.97 9.92 -2.88
CA ALA A 77 -6.03 10.28 -4.29
C ALA A 77 -7.46 10.17 -4.82
N ARG A 78 -8.15 9.08 -4.51
CA ARG A 78 -9.55 8.88 -4.92
C ARG A 78 -10.48 9.93 -4.31
N SER A 79 -10.23 10.29 -3.04
CA SER A 79 -11.01 11.32 -2.35
C SER A 79 -10.87 12.67 -3.04
N LEU A 80 -9.64 13.04 -3.44
CA LEU A 80 -9.38 14.27 -4.18
C LEU A 80 -10.07 14.27 -5.53
N LEU A 81 -10.04 13.15 -6.25
CA LEU A 81 -10.69 13.03 -7.56
C LEU A 81 -12.21 13.19 -7.45
N ARG A 82 -12.82 12.68 -6.37
CA ARG A 82 -14.26 12.82 -6.15
C ARG A 82 -14.67 14.26 -5.86
N ARG A 83 -13.76 15.07 -5.33
CA ARG A 83 -14.02 16.49 -5.04
C ARG A 83 -13.80 17.40 -6.24
N SER A 84 -13.12 16.89 -7.26
CA SER A 84 -12.83 17.65 -8.49
C SER A 84 -14.06 17.70 -9.44
#